data_c7a7dd83766fcf4a576ea6cec3cd1d78
#
_entry.id   c7a7dd83766fcf4a576ea6cec3cd1d78
#
_cell.length_a   1.000
_cell.length_b   1.000
_cell.length_c   1.000
_cell.angle_alpha   90.00
_cell.angle_beta   90.00
_cell.angle_gamma   90.00
#
_symmetry.space_group_name_H-M   'P 1'
#
loop_
_entity.id
_entity.type
_entity.pdbx_description
1 polymer ?
#
loop_
_entity_poly.entity_id
_entity_poly.type
_entity_poly.pdbx_seq_one_letter_code
_entity_poly.pdbx_strand_id
1 'polypeptide(L)'
;MTASIKGRVLSVIMAVAVALGLAVVAGSQPAEAANRDWLRRDATGTCEWDKVGWWVQRCDVWSQAMGRTIPVQVQPAKRGGNAALYLLDGLRATDRTNAWVNDVNAAKTYEPHNITLAMPVGGAASFYADWQGPATYDLENPVNYKWETFLTSELPGYLERN
;
A
#
# COMPACT_ATOMS: atom_id res chain seq x y z
N MET A 1 -17.13 76.40 -10.05
CA MET A 1 -15.96 75.52 -9.94
C MET A 1 -16.40 74.23 -9.22
N THR A 2 -16.87 73.26 -9.97
CA THR A 2 -17.33 71.97 -9.44
C THR A 2 -16.45 70.88 -10.05
N ALA A 3 -15.40 70.49 -9.35
CA ALA A 3 -14.48 69.45 -9.77
C ALA A 3 -14.97 68.07 -9.29
N SER A 4 -15.03 67.21 -10.21
CA SER A 4 -15.51 65.83 -10.27
C SER A 4 -14.89 64.94 -9.18
N ILE A 5 -15.73 64.40 -8.30
CA ILE A 5 -15.40 63.37 -7.31
C ILE A 5 -15.72 61.95 -7.82
N LYS A 6 -16.12 61.81 -9.07
CA LYS A 6 -16.59 60.52 -9.62
C LYS A 6 -15.51 59.53 -10.10
N GLY A 7 -14.24 59.97 -10.14
CA GLY A 7 -13.17 59.13 -10.71
C GLY A 7 -12.38 58.25 -9.73
N ARG A 8 -12.53 58.42 -8.42
CA ARG A 8 -11.70 57.71 -7.42
C ARG A 8 -12.37 56.52 -6.74
N VAL A 9 -13.68 56.39 -6.84
CA VAL A 9 -14.41 55.31 -6.20
C VAL A 9 -14.41 54.03 -7.05
N LEU A 10 -14.30 54.16 -8.38
CA LEU A 10 -14.28 52.99 -9.27
C LEU A 10 -12.94 52.21 -9.24
N SER A 11 -11.84 52.90 -8.93
CA SER A 11 -10.52 52.24 -8.91
C SER A 11 -10.27 51.40 -7.66
N VAL A 12 -10.97 51.65 -6.56
CA VAL A 12 -10.80 50.90 -5.31
C VAL A 12 -11.61 49.60 -5.31
N ILE A 13 -12.74 49.57 -6.04
CA ILE A 13 -13.58 48.36 -6.08
C ILE A 13 -12.98 47.29 -6.98
N MET A 14 -12.20 47.69 -7.99
CA MET A 14 -11.54 46.71 -8.87
C MET A 14 -10.30 46.03 -8.26
N ALA A 15 -9.64 46.70 -7.31
CA ALA A 15 -8.47 46.14 -6.64
C ALA A 15 -8.83 45.09 -5.56
N VAL A 16 -10.04 45.17 -4.98
CA VAL A 16 -10.49 44.22 -3.97
C VAL A 16 -11.02 42.89 -4.61
N ALA A 17 -11.57 42.96 -5.82
CA ALA A 17 -12.09 41.78 -6.52
C ALA A 17 -10.97 40.84 -7.05
N VAL A 18 -9.78 41.39 -7.31
CA VAL A 18 -8.63 40.57 -7.76
C VAL A 18 -7.90 39.93 -6.58
N ALA A 19 -7.98 40.49 -5.38
CA ALA A 19 -7.36 39.90 -4.19
C ALA A 19 -8.18 38.75 -3.58
N LEU A 20 -9.47 38.63 -3.88
CA LEU A 20 -10.35 37.56 -3.40
C LEU A 20 -10.43 36.36 -4.37
N GLY A 21 -9.94 36.51 -5.58
CA GLY A 21 -9.95 35.44 -6.58
C GLY A 21 -8.73 34.53 -6.59
N LEU A 22 -7.68 34.83 -5.81
CA LEU A 22 -6.43 34.06 -5.78
C LEU A 22 -6.26 33.22 -4.51
N ALA A 23 -7.25 33.13 -3.64
CA ALA A 23 -7.16 32.40 -2.39
C ALA A 23 -7.85 31.03 -2.40
N VAL A 24 -8.30 30.53 -3.54
CA VAL A 24 -8.99 29.22 -3.62
C VAL A 24 -8.42 28.37 -4.74
N VAL A 25 -7.13 28.23 -4.76
CA VAL A 25 -6.48 27.03 -5.32
C VAL A 25 -5.23 26.79 -4.47
N ALA A 26 -5.37 26.75 -3.16
CA ALA A 26 -4.63 25.76 -2.41
C ALA A 26 -5.30 24.44 -2.77
N GLY A 27 -5.05 23.99 -3.99
CA GLY A 27 -5.39 22.65 -4.40
C GLY A 27 -4.91 21.76 -3.29
N SER A 28 -5.80 20.92 -2.77
CA SER A 28 -5.40 19.67 -2.20
C SER A 28 -4.43 19.08 -3.22
N GLN A 29 -3.13 19.35 -3.04
CA GLN A 29 -2.13 18.52 -3.66
C GLN A 29 -2.53 17.13 -3.24
N PRO A 30 -2.75 16.21 -4.18
CA PRO A 30 -2.80 14.82 -3.82
C PRO A 30 -1.63 14.64 -2.88
N ALA A 31 -1.80 13.83 -1.83
CA ALA A 31 -0.70 13.51 -0.93
C ALA A 31 0.38 12.84 -1.77
N GLU A 32 0.95 13.66 -2.63
CA GLU A 32 1.97 13.35 -3.57
C GLU A 32 3.15 12.99 -2.74
N ALA A 33 3.40 11.73 -2.80
CA ALA A 33 4.77 11.34 -2.86
C ALA A 33 5.55 12.01 -1.72
N ALA A 34 5.17 11.77 -0.47
CA ALA A 34 6.21 11.75 0.55
C ALA A 34 7.32 10.95 -0.13
N ASN A 35 8.39 11.64 -0.46
CA ASN A 35 9.52 11.07 -1.16
C ASN A 35 9.89 9.76 -0.46
N ARG A 36 9.58 8.64 -1.09
CA ARG A 36 9.93 7.32 -0.58
C ARG A 36 11.23 6.85 -1.21
N ASP A 37 12.14 7.77 -1.49
CA ASP A 37 13.50 7.47 -1.94
C ASP A 37 14.27 6.61 -0.92
N TRP A 38 13.73 6.49 0.29
CA TRP A 38 14.23 5.56 1.30
C TRP A 38 13.79 4.10 1.07
N LEU A 39 12.82 3.83 0.19
CA LEU A 39 12.59 2.47 -0.26
C LEU A 39 13.86 1.98 -0.92
N ARG A 40 14.43 0.94 -0.35
CA ARG A 40 15.72 0.42 -0.78
C ARG A 40 15.70 0.10 -2.28
N ARG A 41 16.50 0.83 -3.04
CA ARG A 41 16.68 0.57 -4.47
C ARG A 41 17.56 -0.66 -4.72
N ASP A 42 18.30 -1.07 -3.69
CA ASP A 42 19.18 -2.24 -3.69
C ASP A 42 18.50 -3.51 -3.16
N ALA A 43 17.17 -3.48 -3.02
CA ALA A 43 16.40 -4.63 -2.59
C ALA A 43 16.67 -5.84 -3.51
N THR A 44 16.92 -6.99 -2.91
CA THR A 44 17.22 -8.23 -3.63
C THR A 44 15.97 -8.96 -4.10
N GLY A 45 14.79 -8.54 -3.66
CA GLY A 45 13.50 -9.08 -4.09
C GLY A 45 12.98 -8.44 -5.36
N THR A 46 11.99 -9.08 -5.96
CA THR A 46 11.26 -8.56 -7.11
C THR A 46 9.98 -7.90 -6.63
N CYS A 47 9.93 -6.58 -6.66
CA CYS A 47 8.76 -5.80 -6.29
C CYS A 47 8.40 -4.82 -7.40
N GLU A 48 7.11 -4.67 -7.63
CA GLU A 48 6.53 -3.70 -8.53
C GLU A 48 5.49 -2.86 -7.80
N TRP A 49 5.25 -1.64 -8.27
CA TRP A 49 4.17 -0.83 -7.71
C TRP A 49 2.82 -1.47 -8.01
N ASP A 50 2.02 -1.69 -6.95
CA ASP A 50 0.68 -2.21 -7.11
C ASP A 50 -0.27 -1.15 -7.67
N LYS A 51 -1.20 -1.58 -8.52
CA LYS A 51 -2.20 -0.70 -9.14
C LYS A 51 -3.16 -0.05 -8.12
N VAL A 52 -3.28 -0.61 -6.94
CA VAL A 52 -4.11 -0.03 -5.87
C VAL A 52 -3.60 1.33 -5.41
N GLY A 53 -2.35 1.65 -5.65
CA GLY A 53 -1.70 2.86 -5.14
C GLY A 53 -1.38 2.78 -3.65
N TRP A 54 -1.47 3.89 -2.94
CA TRP A 54 -1.21 4.00 -1.50
C TRP A 54 0.15 3.44 -1.07
N TRP A 55 1.15 3.50 -1.97
CA TRP A 55 2.51 2.99 -1.76
C TRP A 55 2.59 1.47 -1.58
N VAL A 56 1.57 0.75 -1.97
CA VAL A 56 1.61 -0.70 -2.00
C VAL A 56 2.52 -1.17 -3.11
N GLN A 57 3.42 -2.07 -2.78
CA GLN A 57 4.23 -2.83 -3.71
C GLN A 57 3.76 -4.28 -3.71
N ARG A 58 3.80 -4.90 -4.86
CA ARG A 58 3.62 -6.34 -5.01
C ARG A 58 4.99 -6.97 -5.18
N CYS A 59 5.36 -7.81 -4.24
CA CYS A 59 6.64 -8.48 -4.19
C CYS A 59 6.47 -9.98 -4.39
N ASP A 60 7.29 -10.58 -5.21
CA ASP A 60 7.34 -12.02 -5.41
C ASP A 60 8.35 -12.64 -4.44
N VAL A 61 7.86 -13.30 -3.40
CA VAL A 61 8.68 -13.88 -2.33
C VAL A 61 8.77 -15.39 -2.51
N TRP A 62 9.97 -15.90 -2.71
CA TRP A 62 10.18 -17.35 -2.79
C TRP A 62 10.02 -17.99 -1.41
N SER A 63 9.15 -18.97 -1.33
CA SER A 63 9.02 -19.84 -0.15
C SER A 63 9.76 -21.16 -0.39
N GLN A 64 10.80 -21.38 0.36
CA GLN A 64 11.55 -22.64 0.33
C GLN A 64 10.69 -23.78 0.90
N ALA A 65 9.93 -23.50 1.95
CA ALA A 65 9.07 -24.49 2.61
C ALA A 65 7.93 -24.99 1.71
N MET A 66 7.38 -24.10 0.86
CA MET A 66 6.32 -24.44 -0.08
C MET A 66 6.82 -24.75 -1.48
N GLY A 67 8.09 -24.49 -1.79
CA GLY A 67 8.70 -24.71 -3.10
C GLY A 67 8.08 -23.84 -4.21
N ARG A 68 7.56 -22.68 -3.88
CA ARG A 68 6.90 -21.78 -4.83
C ARG A 68 7.03 -20.31 -4.43
N THR A 69 6.79 -19.44 -5.39
CA THR A 69 6.70 -18.00 -5.14
C THR A 69 5.33 -17.65 -4.56
N ILE A 70 5.35 -16.83 -3.53
CA ILE A 70 4.16 -16.27 -2.87
C ILE A 70 4.16 -14.76 -3.14
N PRO A 71 3.16 -14.23 -3.84
CA PRO A 71 3.02 -12.80 -3.96
C PRO A 71 2.65 -12.20 -2.60
N VAL A 72 3.29 -11.09 -2.25
CA VAL A 72 2.99 -10.34 -1.03
C VAL A 72 2.78 -8.88 -1.41
N GLN A 73 1.64 -8.32 -1.04
CA GLN A 73 1.40 -6.89 -1.16
C GLN A 73 1.92 -6.21 0.10
N VAL A 74 2.85 -5.27 -0.06
CA VAL A 74 3.54 -4.61 1.05
C VAL A 74 3.34 -3.11 0.96
N GLN A 75 2.83 -2.50 2.02
CA GLN A 75 2.89 -1.05 2.19
C GLN A 75 3.95 -0.75 3.26
N PRO A 76 5.09 -0.19 2.90
CA PRO A 76 6.14 0.08 3.86
C PRO A 76 5.79 1.27 4.77
N ALA A 77 6.24 1.24 6.00
CA ALA A 77 6.12 2.34 6.95
C ALA A 77 6.79 3.61 6.41
N LYS A 78 6.18 4.78 6.61
CA LYS A 78 6.66 6.06 6.05
C LYS A 78 8.05 6.49 6.55
N ARG A 79 8.38 6.15 7.77
CA ARG A 79 9.62 6.56 8.43
C ARG A 79 10.50 5.37 8.79
N GLY A 80 10.25 4.21 8.15
CA GLY A 80 10.89 2.96 8.53
C GLY A 80 10.49 2.47 9.93
N GLY A 81 11.18 1.50 10.44
CA GLY A 81 10.92 0.87 11.73
C GLY A 81 10.71 -0.63 11.60
N ASN A 82 10.66 -1.31 12.74
CA ASN A 82 10.62 -2.78 12.81
C ASN A 82 9.21 -3.33 13.06
N ALA A 83 8.17 -2.48 13.04
CA ALA A 83 6.81 -2.92 13.25
C ALA A 83 6.13 -3.25 11.92
N ALA A 84 5.61 -4.46 11.82
CA ALA A 84 4.80 -4.89 10.69
C ALA A 84 3.48 -5.49 11.17
N LEU A 85 2.42 -5.20 10.43
CA LEU A 85 1.10 -5.81 10.61
C LEU A 85 0.85 -6.76 9.45
N TYR A 86 0.67 -8.03 9.78
CA TYR A 86 0.31 -9.06 8.81
C TYR A 86 -1.21 -9.14 8.69
N LEU A 87 -1.72 -8.90 7.51
CA LEU A 87 -3.15 -8.96 7.19
C LEU A 87 -3.41 -10.21 6.34
N LEU A 88 -3.87 -11.25 7.00
CA LEU A 88 -4.15 -12.53 6.38
C LEU A 88 -5.54 -12.53 5.76
N ASP A 89 -5.66 -13.09 4.58
CA ASP A 89 -6.91 -13.18 3.85
C ASP A 89 -7.85 -14.23 4.45
N GLY A 90 -9.08 -14.28 3.97
CA GLY A 90 -10.10 -15.22 4.45
C GLY A 90 -10.08 -16.57 3.76
N LEU A 91 -11.08 -17.39 4.08
CA LEU A 91 -11.30 -18.73 3.52
C LEU A 91 -11.27 -18.78 1.98
N ARG A 92 -11.72 -17.68 1.35
CA ARG A 92 -11.82 -17.57 -0.11
C ARG A 92 -10.71 -16.71 -0.70
N ALA A 93 -9.55 -16.70 -0.08
CA ALA A 93 -8.38 -16.01 -0.60
C ALA A 93 -8.15 -16.34 -2.08
N THR A 94 -7.79 -15.33 -2.85
CA THR A 94 -7.46 -15.50 -4.28
C THR A 94 -5.96 -15.46 -4.48
N ASP A 95 -5.49 -15.97 -5.61
CA ASP A 95 -4.07 -15.89 -5.97
C ASP A 95 -3.69 -14.56 -6.64
N ARG A 96 -4.62 -13.62 -6.74
CA ARG A 96 -4.41 -12.35 -7.44
C ARG A 96 -4.11 -11.20 -6.52
N THR A 97 -4.85 -11.09 -5.43
CA THR A 97 -4.78 -9.96 -4.51
C THR A 97 -5.34 -10.36 -3.16
N ASN A 98 -4.86 -9.72 -2.12
CA ASN A 98 -5.37 -9.87 -0.78
C ASN A 98 -6.62 -8.98 -0.60
N ALA A 99 -7.68 -9.49 0.02
CA ALA A 99 -8.94 -8.76 0.21
C ALA A 99 -8.79 -7.52 1.10
N TRP A 100 -7.82 -7.49 2.00
CA TRP A 100 -7.51 -6.29 2.78
C TRP A 100 -7.07 -5.10 1.91
N VAL A 101 -6.50 -5.38 0.74
CA VAL A 101 -6.15 -4.34 -0.22
C VAL A 101 -7.38 -3.83 -0.95
N ASN A 102 -8.18 -4.72 -1.55
CA ASN A 102 -9.25 -4.33 -2.46
C ASN A 102 -10.58 -4.02 -1.75
N ASP A 103 -10.98 -4.85 -0.78
CA ASP A 103 -12.33 -4.79 -0.22
C ASP A 103 -12.40 -3.81 0.95
N VAL A 104 -11.34 -3.71 1.74
CA VAL A 104 -11.27 -2.86 2.95
C VAL A 104 -10.38 -1.65 2.77
N ASN A 105 -9.55 -1.62 1.73
CA ASN A 105 -8.57 -0.56 1.47
C ASN A 105 -7.70 -0.25 2.70
N ALA A 106 -7.17 -1.30 3.33
CA ALA A 106 -6.34 -1.19 4.51
C ALA A 106 -5.14 -0.26 4.30
N ALA A 107 -4.53 -0.31 3.11
CA ALA A 107 -3.41 0.55 2.76
C ALA A 107 -3.74 2.04 2.88
N LYS A 108 -4.95 2.46 2.47
CA LYS A 108 -5.42 3.84 2.66
C LYS A 108 -5.62 4.17 4.14
N THR A 109 -6.23 3.25 4.89
CA THR A 109 -6.52 3.44 6.31
C THR A 109 -5.25 3.60 7.14
N TYR A 110 -4.24 2.79 6.84
CA TYR A 110 -2.98 2.78 7.58
C TYR A 110 -1.92 3.74 7.01
N GLU A 111 -2.20 4.40 5.89
CA GLU A 111 -1.27 5.34 5.26
C GLU A 111 -0.73 6.42 6.21
N PRO A 112 -1.54 7.05 7.09
CA PRO A 112 -1.02 8.02 8.05
C PRO A 112 -0.23 7.41 9.21
N HIS A 113 -0.30 6.10 9.40
CA HIS A 113 0.37 5.40 10.48
C HIS A 113 1.76 4.92 10.06
N ASN A 114 2.70 4.93 11.00
CA ASN A 114 4.06 4.47 10.73
C ASN A 114 4.20 2.97 11.03
N ILE A 115 3.56 2.16 10.21
CA ILE A 115 3.59 0.70 10.32
C ILE A 115 3.69 0.09 8.91
N THR A 116 4.47 -0.95 8.76
CA THR A 116 4.50 -1.73 7.53
C THR A 116 3.31 -2.69 7.50
N LEU A 117 2.57 -2.70 6.39
CA LEU A 117 1.56 -3.73 6.15
C LEU A 117 2.17 -4.83 5.27
N ALA A 118 2.03 -6.07 5.69
CA ALA A 118 2.39 -7.24 4.91
C ALA A 118 1.11 -8.06 4.65
N MET A 119 0.70 -8.14 3.39
CA MET A 119 -0.55 -8.72 2.95
C MET A 119 -0.26 -9.87 1.97
N PRO A 120 0.03 -11.07 2.46
CA PRO A 120 0.28 -12.23 1.60
C PRO A 120 -0.94 -12.56 0.75
N VAL A 121 -0.71 -12.97 -0.48
CA VAL A 121 -1.75 -13.30 -1.45
C VAL A 121 -1.90 -14.82 -1.53
N GLY A 122 -3.13 -15.32 -1.46
CA GLY A 122 -3.41 -16.75 -1.47
C GLY A 122 -3.66 -17.34 -0.09
N GLY A 123 -3.53 -18.65 0.02
CA GLY A 123 -3.77 -19.36 1.29
C GLY A 123 -5.24 -19.72 1.52
N ALA A 124 -6.05 -19.81 0.47
CA ALA A 124 -7.43 -20.27 0.57
C ALA A 124 -7.52 -21.59 1.34
N ALA A 125 -8.42 -21.66 2.31
CA ALA A 125 -8.67 -22.82 3.16
C ALA A 125 -7.43 -23.39 3.90
N SER A 126 -6.31 -22.68 3.92
CA SER A 126 -5.05 -23.15 4.52
C SER A 126 -5.01 -23.05 6.04
N PHE A 127 -5.86 -22.21 6.63
CA PHE A 127 -5.76 -21.75 8.03
C PHE A 127 -4.40 -21.15 8.38
N TYR A 128 -3.60 -20.82 7.35
CA TYR A 128 -2.23 -20.30 7.48
C TYR A 128 -1.32 -21.17 8.37
N ALA A 129 -1.57 -22.48 8.36
CA ALA A 129 -0.82 -23.48 9.12
C ALA A 129 0.08 -24.33 8.22
N ASP A 130 0.99 -25.04 8.86
CA ASP A 130 1.84 -26.05 8.21
C ASP A 130 1.12 -27.39 8.19
N TRP A 131 0.63 -27.78 7.03
CA TRP A 131 -0.07 -29.06 6.87
C TRP A 131 0.91 -30.23 6.81
N GLN A 132 0.50 -31.36 7.35
CA GLN A 132 1.30 -32.60 7.33
C GLN A 132 1.35 -33.27 5.94
N GLY A 133 0.33 -33.03 5.13
CA GLY A 133 0.24 -33.52 3.77
C GLY A 133 -0.27 -32.45 2.81
N PRO A 134 -0.25 -32.74 1.51
CA PRO A 134 -0.73 -31.79 0.52
C PRO A 134 -2.25 -31.58 0.65
N ALA A 135 -2.69 -30.36 0.34
CA ALA A 135 -4.10 -30.05 0.19
C ALA A 135 -4.63 -30.76 -1.07
N THR A 136 -5.73 -31.45 -0.92
CA THR A 136 -6.30 -32.32 -1.97
C THR A 136 -7.63 -31.81 -2.54
N TYR A 137 -7.93 -30.54 -2.37
CA TYR A 137 -9.11 -29.93 -3.00
C TYR A 137 -8.96 -29.81 -4.53
N ASP A 138 -7.74 -29.73 -5.00
CA ASP A 138 -7.36 -29.90 -6.41
C ASP A 138 -6.38 -31.08 -6.49
N LEU A 139 -6.88 -32.23 -6.94
CA LEU A 139 -6.10 -33.46 -7.02
C LEU A 139 -5.08 -33.44 -8.18
N GLU A 140 -5.31 -32.59 -9.17
CA GLU A 140 -4.39 -32.44 -10.31
C GLU A 140 -3.19 -31.60 -9.93
N ASN A 141 -3.39 -30.61 -9.02
CA ASN A 141 -2.38 -29.69 -8.57
C ASN A 141 -2.33 -29.63 -7.02
N PRO A 142 -1.89 -30.69 -6.37
CA PRO A 142 -1.83 -30.71 -4.90
C PRO A 142 -0.85 -29.66 -4.37
N VAL A 143 -1.30 -28.85 -3.42
CA VAL A 143 -0.51 -27.78 -2.83
C VAL A 143 -0.02 -28.18 -1.45
N ASN A 144 1.27 -28.07 -1.24
CA ASN A 144 1.86 -28.27 0.08
C ASN A 144 1.80 -26.97 0.88
N TYR A 145 0.93 -26.90 1.88
CA TYR A 145 0.80 -25.72 2.72
C TYR A 145 1.82 -25.73 3.86
N LYS A 146 2.70 -24.74 3.86
CA LYS A 146 3.66 -24.40 4.91
C LYS A 146 3.59 -22.92 5.23
N TRP A 147 2.36 -22.46 5.44
CA TRP A 147 2.09 -21.05 5.65
C TRP A 147 2.64 -20.52 6.96
N GLU A 148 2.60 -21.31 8.04
CA GLU A 148 3.18 -20.91 9.32
C GLU A 148 4.68 -20.67 9.19
N THR A 149 5.42 -21.60 8.59
CA THR A 149 6.85 -21.44 8.30
C THR A 149 7.10 -20.20 7.43
N PHE A 150 6.30 -20.01 6.37
CA PHE A 150 6.46 -18.84 5.51
C PHE A 150 6.28 -17.52 6.28
N LEU A 151 5.20 -17.39 7.03
CA LEU A 151 4.83 -16.16 7.72
C LEU A 151 5.75 -15.82 8.90
N THR A 152 6.27 -16.84 9.60
CA THR A 152 7.04 -16.64 10.82
C THR A 152 8.55 -16.67 10.64
N SER A 153 9.03 -17.23 9.53
CA SER A 153 10.46 -17.43 9.30
C SER A 153 10.95 -16.85 7.97
N GLU A 154 10.26 -17.13 6.85
CA GLU A 154 10.75 -16.75 5.54
C GLU A 154 10.41 -15.29 5.20
N LEU A 155 9.15 -14.89 5.38
CA LEU A 155 8.68 -13.54 5.05
C LEU A 155 9.32 -12.45 5.94
N PRO A 156 9.47 -12.60 7.26
CA PRO A 156 10.20 -11.61 8.06
C PRO A 156 11.61 -11.37 7.54
N GLY A 157 12.37 -12.43 7.30
CA GLY A 157 13.72 -12.30 6.77
C GLY A 157 13.78 -11.67 5.37
N TYR A 158 12.75 -11.83 4.55
CA TYR A 158 12.63 -11.11 3.29
C TYR A 158 12.38 -9.61 3.51
N LEU A 159 11.43 -9.25 4.37
CA LEU A 159 11.06 -7.86 4.63
C LEU A 159 12.20 -7.06 5.29
N GLU A 160 13.01 -7.71 6.10
CA GLU A 160 14.17 -7.06 6.76
C GLU A 160 15.30 -6.72 5.77
N ARG A 161 15.43 -7.49 4.70
CA ARG A 161 16.48 -7.28 3.68
C ARG A 161 16.05 -6.34 2.56
N ASN A 162 14.79 -6.16 2.35
CA ASN A 162 14.17 -5.44 1.23
C ASN A 162 13.27 -4.32 1.73
#